data_7d3c4986d83b87749dd1e40887ae743b
#
_entry.id   7d3c4986d83b87749dd1e40887ae743b
#
_cell.length_a   1.000
_cell.length_b   1.000
_cell.length_c   1.000
_cell.angle_alpha   90.00
_cell.angle_beta   90.00
_cell.angle_gamma   90.00
#
_symmetry.space_group_name_H-M   'P 1'
#
loop_
_entity.id
_entity.type
_entity.pdbx_description
1 polymer ?
#
loop_
_entity_poly.entity_id
_entity_poly.type
_entity_poly.pdbx_seq_one_letter_code
_entity_poly.pdbx_strand_id
1 'polypeptide(L)'
;SNYNGQKMQEAAAILRDLKCPFVINQNRYSIFDRTIENNGLKEAAVKEKKGLIAFSPLAQGTLTDRYLYGIPADSRVMTDGRFLKKDQLTEEKISQIRALNEMAGQRGEKLSQMALKWVMKDPVVTSVLIGASKPEQILDNLKMLDGAPLSEEELLKIDQICGIK
;
A
#
# COMPACT_ATOMS: atom_id res chain seq x y z
N SER A 1 16.01 -4.34 -1.18
CA SER A 1 14.77 -3.55 -1.19
C SER A 1 14.77 -2.50 -2.30
N ASN A 2 13.59 -2.02 -2.66
CA ASN A 2 13.38 -1.00 -3.69
C ASN A 2 13.94 -1.39 -5.08
N TYR A 3 13.86 -2.66 -5.44
CA TYR A 3 14.22 -3.15 -6.77
C TYR A 3 13.06 -2.92 -7.76
N ASN A 4 13.42 -2.74 -9.02
CA ASN A 4 12.53 -2.99 -10.15
C ASN A 4 12.73 -4.43 -10.65
N GLY A 5 12.00 -4.83 -11.70
CA GLY A 5 12.09 -6.19 -12.24
C GLY A 5 13.49 -6.58 -12.71
N GLN A 6 14.18 -5.68 -13.40
CA GLN A 6 15.54 -5.94 -13.88
C GLN A 6 16.52 -6.18 -12.73
N LYS A 7 16.57 -5.25 -11.75
CA LYS A 7 17.45 -5.41 -10.58
C LYS A 7 17.13 -6.64 -9.76
N MET A 8 15.86 -7.03 -9.69
CA MET A 8 15.42 -8.25 -9.00
C MET A 8 16.03 -9.49 -9.66
N GLN A 9 15.99 -9.58 -11.00
CA GLN A 9 16.54 -10.69 -11.74
C GLN A 9 18.07 -10.73 -11.67
N GLU A 10 18.74 -9.59 -11.82
CA GLU A 10 20.21 -9.47 -11.67
C GLU A 10 20.66 -9.92 -10.29
N ALA A 11 20.02 -9.43 -9.23
CA ALA A 11 20.33 -9.82 -7.86
C ALA A 11 20.07 -11.32 -7.62
N ALA A 12 18.97 -11.86 -8.15
CA ALA A 12 18.65 -13.27 -8.04
C ALA A 12 19.71 -14.17 -8.69
N ALA A 13 20.21 -13.79 -9.87
CA ALA A 13 21.29 -14.50 -10.55
C ALA A 13 22.58 -14.50 -9.72
N ILE A 14 23.05 -13.33 -9.28
CA ILE A 14 24.26 -13.18 -8.47
C ILE A 14 24.18 -13.98 -7.17
N LEU A 15 23.06 -13.85 -6.45
CA LEU A 15 22.87 -14.54 -5.18
C LEU A 15 22.78 -16.06 -5.35
N ARG A 16 22.25 -16.54 -6.46
CA ARG A 16 22.25 -17.96 -6.81
C ARG A 16 23.66 -18.50 -7.04
N ASP A 17 24.49 -17.76 -7.79
CA ASP A 17 25.89 -18.12 -8.05
C ASP A 17 26.72 -18.14 -6.75
N LEU A 18 26.44 -17.20 -5.86
CA LEU A 18 27.06 -17.11 -4.54
C LEU A 18 26.49 -18.12 -3.53
N LYS A 19 25.51 -18.93 -3.91
CA LYS A 19 24.79 -19.84 -3.01
C LYS A 19 24.21 -19.15 -1.78
N CYS A 20 23.81 -17.88 -1.94
CA CYS A 20 23.21 -17.04 -0.91
C CYS A 20 21.69 -16.95 -1.15
N PRO A 21 20.87 -17.73 -0.45
CA PRO A 21 19.44 -17.71 -0.67
C PRO A 21 18.82 -16.41 -0.13
N PHE A 22 17.90 -15.82 -0.89
CA PHE A 22 16.99 -14.79 -0.40
C PHE A 22 15.56 -15.18 -0.74
N VAL A 23 14.59 -14.68 0.00
CA VAL A 23 13.20 -15.10 -0.12
C VAL A 23 12.26 -13.95 -0.48
N ILE A 24 12.66 -12.71 -0.20
CA ILE A 24 11.72 -11.57 -0.25
C ILE A 24 12.41 -10.28 -0.67
N ASN A 25 11.65 -9.39 -1.34
CA ASN A 25 12.04 -8.02 -1.62
C ASN A 25 11.02 -7.07 -0.97
N GLN A 26 11.48 -5.96 -0.40
CA GLN A 26 10.64 -4.96 0.21
C GLN A 26 10.52 -3.72 -0.67
N ASN A 27 9.28 -3.30 -0.96
CA ASN A 27 8.99 -2.15 -1.79
C ASN A 27 7.83 -1.31 -1.25
N ARG A 28 7.78 -0.03 -1.63
CA ARG A 28 6.62 0.80 -1.39
C ARG A 28 5.47 0.31 -2.26
N TYR A 29 4.31 0.12 -1.65
CA TYR A 29 3.10 -0.24 -2.37
C TYR A 29 1.85 0.16 -1.59
N SER A 30 0.94 0.84 -2.27
CA SER A 30 -0.34 1.30 -1.73
C SER A 30 -1.29 1.62 -2.87
N ILE A 31 -2.56 1.92 -2.57
CA ILE A 31 -3.53 2.41 -3.55
C ILE A 31 -2.98 3.62 -4.33
N PHE A 32 -2.19 4.49 -3.69
CA PHE A 32 -1.63 5.71 -4.29
C PHE A 32 -0.22 5.57 -4.84
N ASP A 33 0.49 4.48 -4.59
CA ASP A 33 1.80 4.19 -5.17
C ASP A 33 1.81 2.78 -5.72
N ARG A 34 1.69 2.68 -7.02
CA ARG A 34 1.59 1.42 -7.79
C ARG A 34 2.81 1.17 -8.66
N THR A 35 3.94 1.77 -8.31
CA THR A 35 5.19 1.66 -9.10
C THR A 35 5.57 0.21 -9.37
N ILE A 36 5.35 -0.70 -8.41
CA ILE A 36 5.69 -2.12 -8.58
C ILE A 36 4.80 -2.87 -9.58
N GLU A 37 3.64 -2.32 -9.94
CA GLU A 37 2.75 -2.91 -10.95
C GLU A 37 3.25 -2.63 -12.38
N ASN A 38 4.07 -1.58 -12.56
CA ASN A 38 4.47 -1.07 -13.87
C ASN A 38 5.98 -1.16 -14.15
N ASN A 39 6.79 -1.61 -13.18
CA ASN A 39 8.25 -1.66 -13.30
C ASN A 39 8.82 -3.07 -13.45
N GLY A 40 7.96 -4.06 -13.71
CA GLY A 40 8.32 -5.46 -13.91
C GLY A 40 8.69 -6.22 -12.63
N LEU A 41 8.53 -5.60 -11.43
CA LEU A 41 8.93 -6.24 -10.18
C LEU A 41 8.04 -7.43 -9.82
N LYS A 42 6.73 -7.31 -10.01
CA LYS A 42 5.78 -8.39 -9.67
C LYS A 42 6.04 -9.62 -10.53
N GLU A 43 6.22 -9.45 -11.83
CA GLU A 43 6.53 -10.51 -12.78
C GLU A 43 7.88 -11.18 -12.45
N ALA A 44 8.90 -10.37 -12.12
CA ALA A 44 10.20 -10.88 -11.71
C ALA A 44 10.11 -11.67 -10.40
N ALA A 45 9.36 -11.20 -9.42
CA ALA A 45 9.17 -11.89 -8.14
C ALA A 45 8.49 -13.25 -8.33
N VAL A 46 7.44 -13.31 -9.14
CA VAL A 46 6.77 -14.58 -9.50
C VAL A 46 7.74 -15.53 -10.20
N LYS A 47 8.46 -15.06 -11.22
CA LYS A 47 9.46 -15.85 -11.98
C LYS A 47 10.55 -16.41 -11.08
N GLU A 48 11.06 -15.61 -10.17
CA GLU A 48 12.13 -16.00 -9.24
C GLU A 48 11.61 -16.71 -7.98
N LYS A 49 10.28 -16.92 -7.88
CA LYS A 49 9.61 -17.54 -6.71
C LYS A 49 9.96 -16.82 -5.41
N LYS A 50 9.88 -15.49 -5.43
CA LYS A 50 10.14 -14.60 -4.30
C LYS A 50 8.88 -13.85 -3.90
N GLY A 51 8.76 -13.56 -2.60
CA GLY A 51 7.68 -12.73 -2.10
C GLY A 51 8.01 -11.25 -2.14
N LEU A 52 6.98 -10.42 -1.99
CA LEU A 52 7.11 -8.98 -1.77
C LEU A 52 6.58 -8.61 -0.39
N ILE A 53 7.30 -7.73 0.31
CA ILE A 53 6.79 -7.03 1.51
C ILE A 53 6.47 -5.60 1.10
N ALA A 54 5.23 -5.16 1.34
CA ALA A 54 4.82 -3.79 1.09
C ALA A 54 5.08 -2.90 2.31
N PHE A 55 5.84 -1.82 2.15
CA PHE A 55 5.94 -0.77 3.16
C PHE A 55 5.12 0.46 2.75
N SER A 56 4.74 1.30 3.72
CA SER A 56 3.84 2.44 3.56
C SER A 56 2.48 2.08 2.91
N PRO A 57 1.83 0.98 3.28
CA PRO A 57 0.58 0.55 2.64
C PRO A 57 -0.56 1.54 2.85
N LEU A 58 -0.49 2.36 3.90
CA LEU A 58 -1.46 3.43 4.20
C LEU A 58 -1.01 4.81 3.68
N ALA A 59 -0.04 4.85 2.75
CA ALA A 59 0.43 6.08 2.09
C ALA A 59 0.71 7.21 3.10
N GLN A 60 1.56 6.94 4.11
CA GLN A 60 1.90 7.86 5.20
C GLN A 60 0.71 8.33 6.06
N GLY A 61 -0.36 7.54 6.10
CA GLY A 61 -1.58 7.81 6.86
C GLY A 61 -2.67 8.53 6.07
N THR A 62 -2.45 8.85 4.79
CA THR A 62 -3.49 9.47 3.94
C THR A 62 -4.62 8.49 3.60
N LEU A 63 -4.38 7.19 3.61
CA LEU A 63 -5.39 6.14 3.45
C LEU A 63 -6.01 5.75 4.81
N THR A 64 -6.39 6.78 5.58
CA THR A 64 -7.13 6.67 6.85
C THR A 64 -8.17 7.79 6.91
N ASP A 65 -9.02 7.77 7.92
CA ASP A 65 -10.02 8.82 8.20
C ASP A 65 -9.39 10.15 8.65
N ARG A 66 -8.10 10.18 8.93
CA ARG A 66 -7.39 11.30 9.55
C ARG A 66 -7.42 12.59 8.75
N TYR A 67 -7.47 12.51 7.41
CA TYR A 67 -7.41 13.67 6.53
C TYR A 67 -8.75 14.06 5.90
N LEU A 68 -9.85 13.43 6.29
CA LEU A 68 -11.18 13.68 5.71
C LEU A 68 -11.68 15.10 5.92
N TYR A 69 -11.35 15.71 7.08
CA TYR A 69 -11.84 17.03 7.52
C TYR A 69 -10.75 18.10 7.53
N GLY A 70 -9.59 17.82 6.92
CA GLY A 70 -8.46 18.73 6.89
C GLY A 70 -7.16 18.10 7.39
N ILE A 71 -6.13 18.91 7.56
CA ILE A 71 -4.82 18.45 8.03
C ILE A 71 -4.76 18.60 9.55
N PRO A 72 -4.72 17.51 10.34
CA PRO A 72 -4.61 17.61 11.79
C PRO A 72 -3.27 18.22 12.21
N ALA A 73 -3.28 19.05 13.28
CA ALA A 73 -2.10 19.71 13.77
C ALA A 73 -0.98 18.75 14.23
N ASP A 74 -1.36 17.56 14.69
CA ASP A 74 -0.47 16.47 15.11
C ASP A 74 -0.13 15.50 13.97
N SER A 75 -0.51 15.83 12.72
CA SER A 75 -0.23 14.99 11.56
C SER A 75 1.25 15.02 11.15
N ARG A 76 1.69 13.98 10.45
CA ARG A 76 3.07 13.92 9.89
C ARG A 76 3.38 15.09 8.96
N VAL A 77 2.38 15.63 8.28
CA VAL A 77 2.51 16.83 7.44
C VAL A 77 2.95 18.05 8.24
N MET A 78 2.44 18.15 9.48
CA MET A 78 2.70 19.31 10.35
C MET A 78 3.93 19.11 11.26
N THR A 79 4.24 17.85 11.61
CA THR A 79 5.29 17.54 12.60
C THR A 79 6.59 17.03 11.96
N ASP A 80 6.49 16.33 10.83
CA ASP A 80 7.62 15.71 10.13
C ASP A 80 7.39 15.72 8.61
N GLY A 81 7.57 16.84 7.98
CA GLY A 81 7.37 17.06 6.54
C GLY A 81 8.30 16.28 5.60
N ARG A 82 9.14 15.35 6.11
CA ARG A 82 10.10 14.58 5.29
C ARG A 82 9.45 13.64 4.30
N PHE A 83 8.34 13.00 4.68
CA PHE A 83 7.74 11.91 3.91
C PHE A 83 6.37 12.24 3.31
N LEU A 84 5.67 13.22 3.88
CA LEU A 84 4.39 13.72 3.40
C LEU A 84 4.38 15.23 3.53
N LYS A 85 4.36 15.93 2.40
CA LYS A 85 4.33 17.39 2.34
C LYS A 85 2.90 17.91 2.14
N LYS A 86 2.66 19.14 2.58
CA LYS A 86 1.33 19.78 2.47
C LYS A 86 0.86 19.92 1.01
N ASP A 87 1.76 20.19 0.10
CA ASP A 87 1.50 20.31 -1.34
C ASP A 87 1.07 19.00 -2.01
N GLN A 88 1.34 17.85 -1.38
CA GLN A 88 0.89 16.53 -1.84
C GLN A 88 -0.57 16.23 -1.47
N LEU A 89 -1.16 16.99 -0.54
CA LEU A 89 -2.56 16.89 -0.16
C LEU A 89 -3.40 17.91 -0.95
N THR A 90 -3.42 17.75 -2.26
CA THR A 90 -4.26 18.54 -3.17
C THR A 90 -5.74 18.29 -2.91
N GLU A 91 -6.61 19.20 -3.37
CA GLU A 91 -8.07 19.00 -3.29
C GLU A 91 -8.49 17.72 -4.03
N GLU A 92 -7.86 17.41 -5.16
CA GLU A 92 -8.09 16.15 -5.89
C GLU A 92 -7.75 14.95 -5.01
N LYS A 93 -6.57 14.95 -4.34
CA LYS A 93 -6.16 13.87 -3.44
C LYS A 93 -7.14 13.70 -2.27
N ILE A 94 -7.60 14.81 -1.69
CA ILE A 94 -8.59 14.77 -0.61
C ILE A 94 -9.94 14.23 -1.11
N SER A 95 -10.36 14.60 -2.33
CA SER A 95 -11.55 14.05 -2.97
C SER A 95 -11.44 12.53 -3.17
N GLN A 96 -10.30 12.04 -3.65
CA GLN A 96 -10.03 10.61 -3.76
C GLN A 96 -10.11 9.90 -2.41
N ILE A 97 -9.51 10.47 -1.36
CA ILE A 97 -9.54 9.90 0.00
C ILE A 97 -10.98 9.82 0.51
N ARG A 98 -11.80 10.85 0.30
CA ARG A 98 -13.22 10.86 0.70
C ARG A 98 -14.02 9.78 -0.02
N ALA A 99 -13.87 9.66 -1.34
CA ALA A 99 -14.55 8.64 -2.13
C ALA A 99 -14.15 7.21 -1.71
N LEU A 100 -12.86 6.97 -1.46
CA LEU A 100 -12.38 5.71 -0.93
C LEU A 100 -12.91 5.41 0.47
N ASN A 101 -13.00 6.44 1.33
CA ASN A 101 -13.55 6.27 2.68
C ASN A 101 -15.05 5.97 2.66
N GLU A 102 -15.82 6.61 1.75
CA GLU A 102 -17.23 6.28 1.55
C GLU A 102 -17.42 4.83 1.10
N MET A 103 -16.60 4.38 0.15
CA MET A 103 -16.60 2.98 -0.31
C MET A 103 -16.27 2.01 0.83
N ALA A 104 -15.27 2.30 1.66
CA ALA A 104 -14.94 1.49 2.83
C ALA A 104 -16.12 1.45 3.83
N GLY A 105 -16.79 2.60 4.06
CA GLY A 105 -17.98 2.68 4.91
C GLY A 105 -19.14 1.82 4.39
N GLN A 106 -19.38 1.76 3.08
CA GLN A 106 -20.37 0.88 2.46
C GLN A 106 -20.08 -0.61 2.70
N ARG A 107 -18.80 -0.99 2.85
CA ARG A 107 -18.35 -2.33 3.23
C ARG A 107 -18.42 -2.60 4.74
N GLY A 108 -18.74 -1.60 5.57
CA GLY A 108 -18.68 -1.71 7.03
C GLY A 108 -17.22 -1.73 7.57
N GLU A 109 -16.27 -1.20 6.83
CA GLU A 109 -14.84 -1.20 7.14
C GLU A 109 -14.31 0.22 7.29
N LYS A 110 -13.16 0.38 7.97
CA LYS A 110 -12.38 1.63 7.91
C LYS A 110 -11.58 1.69 6.61
N LEU A 111 -11.30 2.89 6.12
CA LEU A 111 -10.45 3.09 4.94
C LEU A 111 -9.09 2.39 5.07
N SER A 112 -8.48 2.42 6.27
CA SER A 112 -7.21 1.73 6.51
C SER A 112 -7.30 0.21 6.30
N GLN A 113 -8.40 -0.40 6.72
CA GLN A 113 -8.63 -1.84 6.57
C GLN A 113 -8.82 -2.21 5.09
N MET A 114 -9.64 -1.46 4.38
CA MET A 114 -9.84 -1.63 2.94
C MET A 114 -8.53 -1.43 2.16
N ALA A 115 -7.74 -0.41 2.50
CA ALA A 115 -6.45 -0.15 1.86
C ALA A 115 -5.44 -1.28 2.09
N LEU A 116 -5.41 -1.88 3.27
CA LEU A 116 -4.57 -3.04 3.55
C LEU A 116 -5.03 -4.29 2.79
N LYS A 117 -6.35 -4.55 2.71
CA LYS A 117 -6.91 -5.62 1.86
C LYS A 117 -6.51 -5.42 0.40
N TRP A 118 -6.57 -4.18 -0.09
CA TRP A 118 -6.17 -3.85 -1.45
C TRP A 118 -4.70 -4.18 -1.71
N VAL A 119 -3.79 -3.88 -0.79
CA VAL A 119 -2.36 -4.20 -0.93
C VAL A 119 -2.14 -5.71 -0.97
N MET A 120 -2.92 -6.47 -0.20
CA MET A 120 -2.83 -7.94 -0.11
C MET A 120 -3.63 -8.68 -1.19
N LYS A 121 -4.28 -7.96 -2.13
CA LYS A 121 -5.08 -8.59 -3.20
C LYS A 121 -4.29 -9.53 -4.12
N ASP A 122 -2.98 -9.27 -4.21
CA ASP A 122 -2.09 -10.02 -5.09
C ASP A 122 -1.26 -11.02 -4.28
N PRO A 123 -1.32 -12.32 -4.60
CA PRO A 123 -0.61 -13.36 -3.84
C PRO A 123 0.91 -13.21 -3.82
N VAL A 124 1.52 -12.44 -4.73
CA VAL A 124 2.95 -12.14 -4.70
C VAL A 124 3.33 -11.22 -3.52
N VAL A 125 2.37 -10.44 -3.01
CA VAL A 125 2.54 -9.63 -1.80
C VAL A 125 2.29 -10.51 -0.58
N THR A 126 3.35 -11.00 0.01
CA THR A 126 3.32 -11.94 1.14
C THR A 126 3.06 -11.29 2.49
N SER A 127 3.36 -9.99 2.63
CA SER A 127 3.19 -9.28 3.90
C SER A 127 3.13 -7.78 3.70
N VAL A 128 2.53 -7.09 4.67
CA VAL A 128 2.48 -5.63 4.75
C VAL A 128 3.12 -5.14 6.04
N LEU A 129 3.89 -4.05 5.95
CA LEU A 129 4.48 -3.39 7.11
C LEU A 129 3.62 -2.19 7.49
N ILE A 130 2.98 -2.28 8.65
CA ILE A 130 2.21 -1.18 9.23
C ILE A 130 3.03 -0.47 10.30
N GLY A 131 3.02 0.87 10.29
CA GLY A 131 3.51 1.70 11.39
C GLY A 131 2.34 2.10 12.28
N ALA A 132 2.50 1.98 13.58
CA ALA A 132 1.50 2.40 14.56
C ALA A 132 2.16 3.20 15.68
N SER A 133 1.49 4.26 16.15
CA SER A 133 1.90 5.04 17.31
C SER A 133 1.17 4.62 18.59
N LYS A 134 0.13 3.79 18.45
CA LYS A 134 -0.70 3.28 19.55
C LYS A 134 -1.08 1.82 19.27
N PRO A 135 -1.19 0.97 20.31
CA PRO A 135 -1.58 -0.45 20.17
C PRO A 135 -2.94 -0.65 19.48
N GLU A 136 -3.90 0.26 19.75
CA GLU A 136 -5.25 0.18 19.20
C GLU A 136 -5.26 0.27 17.66
N GLN A 137 -4.30 0.99 17.07
CA GLN A 137 -4.14 1.08 15.61
C GLN A 137 -3.74 -0.27 15.00
N ILE A 138 -2.94 -1.06 15.71
CA ILE A 138 -2.56 -2.42 15.26
C ILE A 138 -3.81 -3.31 15.29
N LEU A 139 -4.54 -3.30 16.41
CA LEU A 139 -5.77 -4.09 16.56
C LEU A 139 -6.83 -3.71 15.53
N ASP A 140 -6.98 -2.41 15.25
CA ASP A 140 -7.89 -1.92 14.20
C ASP A 140 -7.47 -2.38 12.80
N ASN A 141 -6.17 -2.32 12.50
CA ASN A 141 -5.66 -2.76 11.20
C ASN A 141 -5.80 -4.28 11.01
N LEU A 142 -5.67 -5.07 12.08
CA LEU A 142 -5.87 -6.53 12.02
C LEU A 142 -7.29 -6.93 11.61
N LYS A 143 -8.28 -6.08 11.85
CA LYS A 143 -9.66 -6.31 11.37
C LYS A 143 -9.77 -6.36 9.83
N MET A 144 -8.72 -5.97 9.11
CA MET A 144 -8.64 -6.22 7.66
C MET A 144 -8.76 -7.71 7.30
N LEU A 145 -8.43 -8.60 8.24
CA LEU A 145 -8.54 -10.04 8.04
C LEU A 145 -9.99 -10.54 8.15
N ASP A 146 -10.87 -9.73 8.73
CA ASP A 146 -12.28 -10.03 8.83
C ASP A 146 -13.02 -9.68 7.53
N GLY A 147 -14.12 -10.36 7.27
CA GLY A 147 -14.98 -10.10 6.12
C GLY A 147 -14.40 -10.53 4.77
N ALA A 148 -15.12 -10.21 3.70
CA ALA A 148 -14.79 -10.63 2.35
C ALA A 148 -13.59 -9.87 1.76
N PRO A 149 -12.79 -10.49 0.88
CA PRO A 149 -11.82 -9.78 0.06
C PRO A 149 -12.53 -8.76 -0.85
N LEU A 150 -11.76 -7.87 -1.48
CA LEU A 150 -12.29 -6.94 -2.47
C LEU A 150 -12.70 -7.72 -3.74
N SER A 151 -13.89 -7.42 -4.25
CA SER A 151 -14.36 -7.95 -5.54
C SER A 151 -13.66 -7.26 -6.72
N GLU A 152 -13.73 -7.85 -7.91
CA GLU A 152 -13.20 -7.22 -9.12
C GLU A 152 -13.87 -5.87 -9.42
N GLU A 153 -15.18 -5.75 -9.20
CA GLU A 153 -15.90 -4.49 -9.36
C GLU A 153 -15.39 -3.41 -8.38
N GLU A 154 -15.13 -3.79 -7.13
CA GLU A 154 -14.56 -2.89 -6.12
C GLU A 154 -13.14 -2.47 -6.47
N LEU A 155 -12.31 -3.37 -6.99
CA LEU A 155 -10.97 -3.04 -7.46
C LEU A 155 -11.00 -2.05 -8.63
N LEU A 156 -11.89 -2.26 -9.61
CA LEU A 156 -12.10 -1.33 -10.73
C LEU A 156 -12.59 0.04 -10.25
N LYS A 157 -13.50 0.08 -9.27
CA LYS A 157 -13.98 1.34 -8.68
C LYS A 157 -12.86 2.11 -7.97
N ILE A 158 -11.98 1.41 -7.26
CA ILE A 158 -10.77 2.01 -6.65
C ILE A 158 -9.88 2.60 -7.74
N ASP A 159 -9.67 1.90 -8.85
CA ASP A 159 -8.88 2.36 -9.98
C ASP A 159 -9.47 3.63 -10.60
N GLN A 160 -10.77 3.67 -10.83
CA GLN A 160 -11.49 4.84 -11.34
C GLN A 160 -11.37 6.04 -10.39
N ILE A 161 -11.56 5.86 -9.08
CA ILE A 161 -11.40 6.91 -8.06
C ILE A 161 -9.99 7.49 -8.11
N CYS A 162 -8.99 6.67 -8.33
CA CYS A 162 -7.58 7.08 -8.39
C CYS A 162 -7.14 7.59 -9.77
N GLY A 163 -8.02 7.62 -10.77
CA GLY A 163 -7.69 8.05 -12.13
C GLY A 163 -6.75 7.09 -12.88
N ILE A 164 -6.74 5.82 -12.51
CA ILE A 164 -5.93 4.78 -13.14
C ILE A 164 -6.78 4.09 -14.21
N LYS A 165 -6.22 4.01 -15.41
CA LYS A 165 -6.85 3.38 -16.57
C LYS A 165 -6.39 1.95 -16.75
#